data_bb7c91e49f98bb78ad646f7a202fdf3f
#
_entry.id   bb7c91e49f98bb78ad646f7a202fdf3f
#
_cell.length_a   1.000
_cell.length_b   1.000
_cell.length_c   1.000
_cell.angle_alpha   90.00
_cell.angle_beta   90.00
_cell.angle_gamma   90.00
#
_symmetry.space_group_name_H-M   'P 1'
#
loop_
_entity.id
_entity.type
_entity.pdbx_description
1 polymer ?
#
loop_
_entity_poly.entity_id
_entity_poly.type
_entity_poly.pdbx_seq_one_letter_code
_entity_poly.pdbx_strand_id
1 'polypeptide(L)'
;MKKAILLSLAALLLSAASAQKYVGGDISMLTKYEEAGVVYKDQNGKAVQPLTFFKEQGLNAMRVRLFVDPSQDDDKAVCQDLEYVKALGKRIKDAGMKLLLDFHYSDTWADPAKQWTPNAWKSLNDEQLCNNIYEYTKECLSQMKEAGATPDFIQTGNEISYGMLWGTEGSTANRCYTNSPAANWTRFINLLKKAGQACREECPEAKIIIHSERTPKPNVLTDFFDRMKNAALDYDIIGLSYYPAYHGNLATLETALTTLENKNYGKDIMVVETGYSYAWELGGTTFDYTATYPYTEEGQRKFTADLVTKLNSHSSVKGLFWWWPEDNGNKNVTANWWNAALYNHNTGKPYAAFYELKNFNDESAGINELTTIDKNDTNWYSLAGYKLEKKPSRKGIYVNSGQKLLVR
;
A
#
# COMPACT_ATOMS: atom_id res chain seq x y z
N MET A 1 -39.76 -50.52 -22.00
CA MET A 1 -39.15 -49.22 -22.34
C MET A 1 -38.74 -48.55 -21.03
N LYS A 2 -37.49 -48.66 -20.63
CA LYS A 2 -36.95 -48.02 -19.42
C LYS A 2 -36.22 -46.76 -19.84
N LYS A 3 -36.72 -45.58 -19.45
CA LYS A 3 -36.05 -44.29 -19.67
C LYS A 3 -34.91 -44.15 -18.67
N ALA A 4 -33.70 -44.13 -19.14
CA ALA A 4 -32.54 -43.78 -18.38
C ALA A 4 -32.48 -42.23 -18.25
N ILE A 5 -32.57 -41.74 -17.03
CA ILE A 5 -32.33 -40.33 -16.71
C ILE A 5 -30.83 -40.17 -16.46
N LEU A 6 -30.13 -39.51 -17.39
CA LEU A 6 -28.76 -39.04 -17.18
C LEU A 6 -28.83 -37.81 -16.27
N LEU A 7 -28.44 -37.97 -15.02
CA LEU A 7 -28.09 -36.82 -14.18
C LEU A 7 -26.63 -36.40 -14.51
N SER A 8 -26.48 -35.32 -15.24
CA SER A 8 -25.19 -34.64 -15.42
C SER A 8 -24.87 -33.88 -14.15
N LEU A 9 -23.98 -34.43 -13.33
CA LEU A 9 -23.39 -33.76 -12.17
C LEU A 9 -22.38 -32.76 -12.70
N ALA A 10 -22.77 -31.49 -12.86
CA ALA A 10 -21.87 -30.39 -13.06
C ALA A 10 -21.13 -30.14 -11.72
N ALA A 11 -19.94 -30.69 -11.59
CA ALA A 11 -19.03 -30.34 -10.50
C ALA A 11 -18.63 -28.88 -10.70
N LEU A 12 -19.24 -27.94 -9.99
CA LEU A 12 -18.69 -26.61 -9.78
C LEU A 12 -17.34 -26.77 -9.04
N LEU A 13 -16.28 -26.76 -9.78
CA LEU A 13 -14.97 -26.44 -9.25
C LEU A 13 -15.00 -24.97 -8.83
N LEU A 14 -15.42 -24.70 -7.60
CA LEU A 14 -15.06 -23.48 -6.91
C LEU A 14 -13.54 -23.57 -6.66
N SER A 15 -12.76 -23.19 -7.67
CA SER A 15 -11.42 -22.71 -7.41
C SER A 15 -11.62 -21.50 -6.50
N ALA A 16 -11.22 -21.59 -5.24
CA ALA A 16 -11.00 -20.41 -4.42
C ALA A 16 -9.97 -19.59 -5.19
N ALA A 17 -10.44 -18.65 -6.01
CA ALA A 17 -9.55 -17.66 -6.61
C ALA A 17 -8.92 -16.95 -5.43
N SER A 18 -7.64 -17.21 -5.18
CA SER A 18 -6.87 -16.40 -4.23
C SER A 18 -7.07 -14.96 -4.64
N ALA A 19 -7.52 -14.13 -3.71
CA ALA A 19 -7.78 -12.74 -4.01
C ALA A 19 -6.45 -12.08 -4.42
N GLN A 20 -6.44 -11.45 -5.59
CA GLN A 20 -5.25 -10.83 -6.19
C GLN A 20 -4.58 -9.90 -5.20
N LYS A 21 -3.27 -10.05 -5.04
CA LYS A 21 -2.40 -9.15 -4.27
C LYS A 21 -1.78 -8.09 -5.17
N TYR A 22 -1.45 -6.94 -4.59
CA TYR A 22 -0.90 -5.78 -5.28
C TYR A 22 0.41 -5.37 -4.65
N VAL A 23 1.46 -5.26 -5.45
CA VAL A 23 2.79 -4.89 -4.98
C VAL A 23 3.43 -3.87 -5.91
N GLY A 24 4.09 -2.88 -5.31
CA GLY A 24 4.80 -1.83 -6.04
C GLY A 24 5.37 -0.77 -5.12
N GLY A 25 5.22 0.48 -5.53
CA GLY A 25 5.71 1.61 -4.73
C GLY A 25 5.03 2.92 -5.10
N ASP A 26 5.25 3.93 -4.27
CA ASP A 26 4.94 5.30 -4.60
C ASP A 26 6.06 5.86 -5.48
N ILE A 27 5.73 6.10 -6.75
CA ILE A 27 6.69 6.56 -7.77
C ILE A 27 6.38 7.98 -8.26
N SER A 28 5.82 8.79 -7.38
CA SER A 28 5.36 10.14 -7.72
C SER A 28 6.45 11.06 -8.26
N MET A 29 7.72 10.74 -8.04
CA MET A 29 8.86 11.53 -8.52
C MET A 29 9.50 10.97 -9.79
N LEU A 30 9.05 9.81 -10.30
CA LEU A 30 9.69 9.13 -11.44
C LEU A 30 9.92 10.05 -12.64
N THR A 31 8.89 10.79 -13.05
CA THR A 31 9.00 11.72 -14.19
C THR A 31 10.07 12.79 -13.95
N LYS A 32 10.16 13.33 -12.72
CA LYS A 32 11.16 14.35 -12.38
C LYS A 32 12.59 13.80 -12.42
N TYR A 33 12.80 12.57 -11.97
CA TYR A 33 14.12 11.91 -12.11
C TYR A 33 14.47 11.66 -13.58
N GLU A 34 13.53 11.22 -14.40
CA GLU A 34 13.74 11.01 -15.84
C GLU A 34 14.06 12.34 -16.56
N GLU A 35 13.32 13.42 -16.26
CA GLU A 35 13.58 14.78 -16.77
C GLU A 35 14.98 15.30 -16.37
N ALA A 36 15.45 14.91 -15.19
CA ALA A 36 16.80 15.23 -14.72
C ALA A 36 17.90 14.32 -15.31
N GLY A 37 17.55 13.43 -16.27
CA GLY A 37 18.49 12.55 -16.97
C GLY A 37 18.91 11.31 -16.19
N VAL A 38 18.15 10.92 -15.16
CA VAL A 38 18.39 9.67 -14.43
C VAL A 38 18.12 8.47 -15.35
N VAL A 39 19.06 7.52 -15.38
CA VAL A 39 18.95 6.29 -16.15
C VAL A 39 18.85 5.11 -15.20
N TYR A 40 17.68 4.47 -15.21
CA TYR A 40 17.45 3.23 -14.50
C TYR A 40 18.00 2.06 -15.34
N LYS A 41 18.56 1.06 -14.65
CA LYS A 41 19.19 -0.10 -15.28
C LYS A 41 18.70 -1.39 -14.64
N ASP A 42 18.81 -2.48 -15.39
CA ASP A 42 18.65 -3.83 -14.86
C ASP A 42 19.88 -4.26 -14.05
N GLN A 43 19.83 -5.47 -13.49
CA GLN A 43 20.95 -6.05 -12.72
C GLN A 43 22.25 -6.17 -13.54
N ASN A 44 22.15 -6.33 -14.86
CA ASN A 44 23.30 -6.44 -15.76
C ASN A 44 23.87 -5.07 -16.15
N GLY A 45 23.24 -3.97 -15.76
CA GLY A 45 23.66 -2.61 -16.10
C GLY A 45 23.12 -2.10 -17.43
N LYS A 46 22.18 -2.81 -18.07
CA LYS A 46 21.50 -2.35 -19.26
C LYS A 46 20.42 -1.35 -18.88
N ALA A 47 20.36 -0.22 -19.60
CA ALA A 47 19.30 0.77 -19.41
C ALA A 47 17.92 0.17 -19.71
N VAL A 48 16.94 0.50 -18.85
CA VAL A 48 15.56 0.01 -18.95
C VAL A 48 14.56 1.14 -18.88
N GLN A 49 13.35 0.91 -19.39
CA GLN A 49 12.20 1.77 -19.11
C GLN A 49 11.61 1.35 -17.76
N PRO A 50 11.57 2.23 -16.75
CA PRO A 50 11.26 1.84 -15.37
C PRO A 50 9.94 1.08 -15.23
N LEU A 51 8.83 1.60 -15.77
CA LEU A 51 7.51 0.98 -15.60
C LEU A 51 7.42 -0.40 -16.27
N THR A 52 8.00 -0.55 -17.46
CA THR A 52 8.08 -1.85 -18.13
C THR A 52 8.91 -2.84 -17.31
N PHE A 53 10.07 -2.39 -16.82
CA PHE A 53 10.94 -3.22 -16.00
C PHE A 53 10.28 -3.62 -14.67
N PHE A 54 9.62 -2.68 -13.99
CA PHE A 54 8.89 -2.98 -12.75
C PHE A 54 7.84 -4.07 -12.98
N LYS A 55 7.06 -3.96 -14.06
CA LYS A 55 6.07 -4.97 -14.43
C LYS A 55 6.70 -6.33 -14.70
N GLU A 56 7.79 -6.37 -15.48
CA GLU A 56 8.54 -7.60 -15.80
C GLU A 56 9.14 -8.26 -14.55
N GLN A 57 9.47 -7.46 -13.53
CA GLN A 57 9.97 -7.97 -12.25
C GLN A 57 8.86 -8.36 -11.26
N GLY A 58 7.59 -8.32 -11.68
CA GLY A 58 6.46 -8.80 -10.89
C GLY A 58 5.74 -7.75 -10.05
N LEU A 59 6.13 -6.47 -10.15
CA LEU A 59 5.34 -5.38 -9.57
C LEU A 59 4.11 -5.14 -10.44
N ASN A 60 2.94 -4.96 -9.83
CA ASN A 60 1.68 -4.90 -10.57
C ASN A 60 0.80 -3.69 -10.24
N ALA A 61 1.24 -2.83 -9.30
CA ALA A 61 0.53 -1.63 -8.92
C ALA A 61 1.51 -0.51 -8.57
N MET A 62 1.15 0.75 -8.87
CA MET A 62 1.94 1.92 -8.50
C MET A 62 1.05 2.95 -7.83
N ARG A 63 1.58 3.65 -6.81
CA ARG A 63 0.95 4.73 -6.09
C ARG A 63 1.48 6.07 -6.60
N VAL A 64 0.60 7.05 -6.73
CA VAL A 64 0.92 8.42 -7.14
C VAL A 64 0.13 9.40 -6.28
N ARG A 65 0.83 10.38 -5.69
CA ARG A 65 0.24 11.47 -4.92
C ARG A 65 -0.36 12.54 -5.82
N LEU A 66 -1.38 13.25 -5.32
CA LEU A 66 -1.96 14.42 -5.96
C LEU A 66 -2.13 15.53 -4.92
N PHE A 67 -1.50 16.68 -5.17
CA PHE A 67 -1.69 17.92 -4.41
C PHE A 67 -2.71 18.83 -5.13
N VAL A 68 -3.30 19.77 -4.39
CA VAL A 68 -4.31 20.69 -4.95
C VAL A 68 -3.63 21.79 -5.78
N ASP A 69 -2.67 22.47 -5.18
CA ASP A 69 -1.84 23.46 -5.87
C ASP A 69 -0.40 23.40 -5.34
N PRO A 70 0.43 22.47 -5.86
CA PRO A 70 1.80 22.31 -5.41
C PRO A 70 2.71 23.51 -5.70
N SER A 71 2.27 24.46 -6.53
CA SER A 71 3.02 25.69 -6.81
C SER A 71 3.12 26.62 -5.57
N GLN A 72 2.35 26.33 -4.52
CA GLN A 72 2.39 27.06 -3.25
C GLN A 72 3.49 26.58 -2.31
N ASP A 73 4.25 25.53 -2.67
CA ASP A 73 5.33 24.96 -1.86
C ASP A 73 6.69 25.07 -2.57
N ASP A 74 7.73 25.40 -1.81
CA ASP A 74 9.10 25.46 -2.30
C ASP A 74 9.82 24.08 -2.28
N ASP A 75 9.21 23.05 -1.66
CA ASP A 75 9.75 21.69 -1.65
C ASP A 75 9.63 21.07 -3.06
N LYS A 76 10.77 20.81 -3.69
CA LYS A 76 10.82 20.20 -5.03
C LYS A 76 10.10 18.85 -5.13
N ALA A 77 9.90 18.16 -4.01
CA ALA A 77 9.14 16.91 -3.97
C ALA A 77 7.63 17.11 -3.98
N VAL A 78 7.16 18.36 -3.82
CA VAL A 78 5.76 18.78 -3.95
C VAL A 78 5.57 19.37 -5.34
N CYS A 79 5.26 18.53 -6.34
CA CYS A 79 5.15 18.94 -7.74
C CYS A 79 4.03 18.20 -8.49
N GLN A 80 3.29 17.35 -7.81
CA GLN A 80 2.30 16.47 -8.41
C GLN A 80 0.93 17.19 -8.49
N ASP A 81 0.81 18.12 -9.44
CA ASP A 81 -0.48 18.67 -9.86
C ASP A 81 -1.26 17.66 -10.71
N LEU A 82 -2.49 18.01 -11.06
CA LEU A 82 -3.36 17.11 -11.81
C LEU A 82 -2.78 16.73 -13.19
N GLU A 83 -2.16 17.67 -13.90
CA GLU A 83 -1.59 17.40 -15.23
C GLU A 83 -0.41 16.42 -15.14
N TYR A 84 0.46 16.61 -14.16
CA TYR A 84 1.55 15.69 -13.88
C TYR A 84 1.03 14.29 -13.56
N VAL A 85 0.03 14.19 -12.67
CA VAL A 85 -0.54 12.92 -12.21
C VAL A 85 -1.29 12.21 -13.32
N LYS A 86 -2.03 12.92 -14.18
CA LYS A 86 -2.67 12.36 -15.38
C LYS A 86 -1.64 11.70 -16.30
N ALA A 87 -0.55 12.42 -16.59
CA ALA A 87 0.50 11.93 -17.47
C ALA A 87 1.20 10.68 -16.91
N LEU A 88 1.60 10.70 -15.63
CA LEU A 88 2.23 9.55 -14.98
C LEU A 88 1.25 8.38 -14.81
N GLY A 89 0.00 8.67 -14.41
CA GLY A 89 -1.06 7.66 -14.26
C GLY A 89 -1.36 6.95 -15.56
N LYS A 90 -1.43 7.68 -16.69
CA LYS A 90 -1.57 7.06 -18.02
C LYS A 90 -0.41 6.12 -18.33
N ARG A 91 0.83 6.52 -18.08
CA ARG A 91 2.01 5.67 -18.29
C ARG A 91 1.94 4.37 -17.48
N ILE A 92 1.48 4.45 -16.22
CA ILE A 92 1.26 3.28 -15.34
C ILE A 92 0.21 2.34 -15.95
N LYS A 93 -0.92 2.89 -16.42
CA LYS A 93 -2.00 2.10 -17.05
C LYS A 93 -1.52 1.49 -18.38
N ASP A 94 -0.81 2.24 -19.21
CA ASP A 94 -0.25 1.75 -20.47
C ASP A 94 0.76 0.61 -20.26
N ALA A 95 1.50 0.60 -19.15
CA ALA A 95 2.36 -0.51 -18.73
C ALA A 95 1.57 -1.72 -18.19
N GLY A 96 0.23 -1.66 -18.14
CA GLY A 96 -0.64 -2.74 -17.67
C GLY A 96 -0.60 -2.96 -16.16
N MET A 97 -0.28 -1.92 -15.39
CA MET A 97 -0.29 -1.94 -13.93
C MET A 97 -1.52 -1.25 -13.36
N LYS A 98 -1.84 -1.55 -12.10
CA LYS A 98 -2.87 -0.87 -11.34
C LYS A 98 -2.35 0.47 -10.84
N LEU A 99 -3.25 1.47 -10.79
CA LEU A 99 -2.98 2.81 -10.29
C LEU A 99 -3.69 3.02 -8.94
N LEU A 100 -2.92 3.36 -7.91
CA LEU A 100 -3.41 3.91 -6.66
C LEU A 100 -3.19 5.42 -6.67
N LEU A 101 -4.27 6.18 -6.70
CA LEU A 101 -4.27 7.63 -6.63
C LEU A 101 -4.44 8.06 -5.17
N ASP A 102 -3.49 8.86 -4.66
CA ASP A 102 -3.50 9.38 -3.30
C ASP A 102 -3.80 10.88 -3.28
N PHE A 103 -5.00 11.24 -2.89
CA PHE A 103 -5.38 12.64 -2.68
C PHE A 103 -4.82 13.15 -1.35
N HIS A 104 -3.89 14.10 -1.39
CA HIS A 104 -3.45 14.80 -0.17
C HIS A 104 -4.48 15.84 0.31
N TYR A 105 -5.34 16.38 -0.58
CA TYR A 105 -6.25 17.48 -0.29
C TYR A 105 -5.56 18.68 0.38
N SER A 106 -4.36 18.96 -0.07
CA SER A 106 -3.47 20.00 0.45
C SER A 106 -2.62 20.55 -0.69
N ASP A 107 -2.09 21.76 -0.53
CA ASP A 107 -1.10 22.33 -1.46
C ASP A 107 0.30 21.81 -1.19
N THR A 108 0.52 21.20 -0.01
CA THR A 108 1.78 20.62 0.46
C THR A 108 1.55 19.24 1.06
N TRP A 109 2.59 18.66 1.62
CA TRP A 109 2.51 17.40 2.36
C TRP A 109 1.37 17.41 3.38
N ALA A 110 0.49 16.41 3.30
CA ALA A 110 -0.47 16.06 4.33
C ALA A 110 0.07 14.84 5.10
N ASP A 111 0.26 14.98 6.40
CA ASP A 111 0.82 13.96 7.28
C ASP A 111 0.28 14.14 8.72
N PRO A 112 0.65 13.30 9.71
CA PRO A 112 0.14 13.42 11.06
C PRO A 112 0.48 14.73 11.77
N ALA A 113 1.47 15.48 11.30
CA ALA A 113 1.85 16.78 11.84
C ALA A 113 1.10 17.93 11.18
N LYS A 114 0.67 17.76 9.93
CA LYS A 114 0.04 18.82 9.13
C LYS A 114 -1.01 18.28 8.15
N GLN A 115 -2.20 18.84 8.20
CA GLN A 115 -3.33 18.54 7.32
C GLN A 115 -4.01 19.88 6.96
N TRP A 116 -3.21 20.79 6.39
CA TRP A 116 -3.68 22.15 6.18
C TRP A 116 -4.62 22.25 4.99
N THR A 117 -5.60 23.13 5.15
CA THR A 117 -6.55 23.43 4.08
C THR A 117 -5.85 24.18 2.98
N PRO A 118 -6.02 23.80 1.69
CA PRO A 118 -5.46 24.51 0.55
C PRO A 118 -5.76 26.01 0.60
N ASN A 119 -4.84 26.83 0.11
CA ASN A 119 -4.98 28.27 0.12
C ASN A 119 -6.27 28.75 -0.56
N ALA A 120 -6.66 28.11 -1.65
CA ALA A 120 -7.90 28.44 -2.38
C ALA A 120 -9.17 28.10 -1.58
N TRP A 121 -9.09 27.22 -0.56
CA TRP A 121 -10.25 26.73 0.21
C TRP A 121 -10.34 27.29 1.62
N LYS A 122 -9.32 28.02 2.08
CA LYS A 122 -9.19 28.45 3.49
C LYS A 122 -10.30 29.40 3.97
N SER A 123 -11.02 30.07 3.08
CA SER A 123 -12.14 30.94 3.41
C SER A 123 -13.50 30.24 3.43
N LEU A 124 -13.55 28.96 3.03
CA LEU A 124 -14.78 28.19 2.96
C LEU A 124 -15.21 27.73 4.37
N ASN A 125 -16.51 27.80 4.65
CA ASN A 125 -17.08 27.17 5.83
C ASN A 125 -17.19 25.64 5.63
N ASP A 126 -17.61 24.91 6.67
CA ASP A 126 -17.63 23.44 6.63
C ASP A 126 -18.57 22.86 5.56
N GLU A 127 -19.71 23.47 5.32
CA GLU A 127 -20.64 23.06 4.25
C GLU A 127 -20.03 23.30 2.87
N GLN A 128 -19.43 24.47 2.68
CA GLN A 128 -18.74 24.82 1.43
C GLN A 128 -17.53 23.89 1.20
N LEU A 129 -16.77 23.56 2.26
CA LEU A 129 -15.65 22.60 2.15
C LEU A 129 -16.14 21.21 1.75
N CYS A 130 -17.27 20.75 2.31
CA CYS A 130 -17.87 19.47 1.91
C CYS A 130 -18.28 19.45 0.45
N ASN A 131 -18.85 20.53 -0.07
CA ASN A 131 -19.20 20.64 -1.47
C ASN A 131 -17.94 20.75 -2.34
N ASN A 132 -16.97 21.53 -1.92
CA ASN A 132 -15.73 21.74 -2.66
C ASN A 132 -14.87 20.47 -2.78
N ILE A 133 -14.74 19.66 -1.71
CA ILE A 133 -14.00 18.40 -1.79
C ILE A 133 -14.70 17.41 -2.73
N TYR A 134 -16.03 17.40 -2.76
CA TYR A 134 -16.80 16.59 -3.70
C TYR A 134 -16.52 17.02 -5.14
N GLU A 135 -16.69 18.30 -5.46
CA GLU A 135 -16.48 18.82 -6.83
C GLU A 135 -15.03 18.65 -7.29
N TYR A 136 -14.06 18.96 -6.43
CA TYR A 136 -12.63 18.78 -6.73
C TYR A 136 -12.30 17.30 -7.01
N THR A 137 -12.76 16.38 -6.15
CA THR A 137 -12.50 14.95 -6.33
C THR A 137 -13.13 14.45 -7.63
N LYS A 138 -14.37 14.86 -7.90
CA LYS A 138 -15.12 14.51 -9.11
C LYS A 138 -14.40 14.99 -10.36
N GLU A 139 -14.01 16.26 -10.39
CA GLU A 139 -13.30 16.88 -11.52
C GLU A 139 -11.96 16.18 -11.78
N CYS A 140 -11.14 15.95 -10.74
CA CYS A 140 -9.87 15.23 -10.88
C CYS A 140 -10.07 13.83 -11.46
N LEU A 141 -11.03 13.07 -10.96
CA LEU A 141 -11.29 11.70 -11.43
C LEU A 141 -11.86 11.68 -12.85
N SER A 142 -12.71 12.62 -13.22
CA SER A 142 -13.21 12.77 -14.59
C SER A 142 -12.07 13.03 -15.56
N GLN A 143 -11.18 13.98 -15.26
CA GLN A 143 -10.02 14.29 -16.09
C GLN A 143 -9.00 13.13 -16.15
N MET A 144 -8.77 12.41 -15.03
CA MET A 144 -7.95 11.21 -15.01
C MET A 144 -8.52 10.13 -15.95
N LYS A 145 -9.82 9.93 -15.92
CA LYS A 145 -10.53 8.99 -16.79
C LYS A 145 -10.39 9.37 -18.27
N GLU A 146 -10.62 10.63 -18.61
CA GLU A 146 -10.47 11.16 -19.98
C GLU A 146 -9.03 10.99 -20.49
N ALA A 147 -8.04 11.14 -19.62
CA ALA A 147 -6.63 10.93 -19.95
C ALA A 147 -6.22 9.45 -20.09
N GLY A 148 -7.11 8.49 -19.81
CA GLY A 148 -6.79 7.07 -19.79
C GLY A 148 -6.00 6.64 -18.56
N ALA A 149 -6.07 7.41 -17.47
CA ALA A 149 -5.42 7.20 -16.20
C ALA A 149 -6.41 6.85 -15.07
N THR A 150 -7.53 6.18 -15.38
CA THR A 150 -8.54 5.80 -14.40
C THR A 150 -7.90 5.01 -13.26
N PRO A 151 -7.98 5.48 -12.00
CA PRO A 151 -7.41 4.77 -10.87
C PRO A 151 -8.19 3.48 -10.57
N ASP A 152 -7.47 2.46 -10.09
CA ASP A 152 -8.04 1.22 -9.58
C ASP A 152 -8.25 1.30 -8.05
N PHE A 153 -7.46 2.15 -7.39
CA PHE A 153 -7.55 2.44 -5.97
C PHE A 153 -7.51 3.96 -5.78
N ILE A 154 -8.31 4.47 -4.85
CA ILE A 154 -8.38 5.90 -4.54
C ILE A 154 -8.24 6.07 -3.03
N GLN A 155 -7.18 6.72 -2.61
CA GLN A 155 -6.94 7.08 -1.21
C GLN A 155 -7.49 8.48 -0.98
N THR A 156 -8.49 8.59 -0.11
CA THR A 156 -9.17 9.86 0.19
C THR A 156 -8.55 10.54 1.41
N GLY A 157 -7.36 11.06 1.22
CA GLY A 157 -6.53 11.69 2.24
C GLY A 157 -5.34 10.82 2.66
N ASN A 158 -4.19 11.45 2.93
CA ASN A 158 -2.95 10.80 3.36
C ASN A 158 -2.79 10.90 4.87
N GLU A 159 -2.58 9.75 5.56
CA GLU A 159 -2.30 9.65 7.01
C GLU A 159 -3.25 10.48 7.89
N ILE A 160 -4.54 10.31 7.68
CA ILE A 160 -5.61 11.15 8.21
C ILE A 160 -6.13 10.77 9.59
N SER A 161 -5.33 10.09 10.42
CA SER A 161 -5.77 9.65 11.76
C SER A 161 -6.20 10.78 12.67
N TYR A 162 -5.71 11.99 12.42
CA TYR A 162 -6.08 13.21 13.13
C TYR A 162 -7.07 14.11 12.35
N GLY A 163 -7.79 13.54 11.37
CA GLY A 163 -8.65 14.31 10.49
C GLY A 163 -7.89 14.97 9.35
N MET A 164 -8.57 15.79 8.56
CA MET A 164 -8.03 16.49 7.39
C MET A 164 -8.59 17.92 7.32
N LEU A 165 -7.97 18.75 6.48
CA LEU A 165 -8.41 20.15 6.24
C LEU A 165 -8.58 20.93 7.56
N TRP A 166 -7.53 20.95 8.41
CA TRP A 166 -7.61 21.50 9.76
C TRP A 166 -7.84 23.02 9.82
N GLY A 167 -7.65 23.72 8.74
CA GLY A 167 -7.66 25.18 8.61
C GLY A 167 -6.38 25.68 7.95
N THR A 168 -6.06 26.96 8.14
CA THR A 168 -4.83 27.56 7.62
C THR A 168 -3.60 26.92 8.24
N GLU A 169 -2.45 27.11 7.62
CA GLU A 169 -1.17 26.65 8.10
C GLU A 169 -0.99 26.95 9.61
N GLY A 170 -0.49 25.96 10.35
CA GLY A 170 -0.33 26.01 11.81
C GLY A 170 -1.62 25.78 12.61
N SER A 171 -2.79 25.72 11.97
CA SER A 171 -4.06 25.47 12.69
C SER A 171 -4.15 24.03 13.19
N THR A 172 -4.66 23.89 14.41
CA THR A 172 -4.99 22.61 15.03
C THR A 172 -6.46 22.52 15.47
N ALA A 173 -7.27 23.53 15.13
CA ALA A 173 -8.64 23.69 15.66
C ALA A 173 -9.55 22.52 15.30
N ASN A 174 -9.39 21.96 14.08
CA ASN A 174 -10.22 20.86 13.57
C ASN A 174 -9.54 19.48 13.67
N ARG A 175 -8.47 19.35 14.45
CA ARG A 175 -7.84 18.06 14.71
C ARG A 175 -8.79 17.09 15.41
N CYS A 176 -8.68 15.80 15.03
CA CYS A 176 -9.47 14.71 15.60
C CYS A 176 -8.61 13.84 16.51
N TYR A 177 -8.58 14.15 17.80
CA TYR A 177 -8.04 13.24 18.82
C TYR A 177 -9.16 12.39 19.41
N THR A 178 -8.83 11.33 20.13
CA THR A 178 -9.81 10.48 20.83
C THR A 178 -10.73 11.29 21.73
N ASN A 179 -10.21 12.35 22.34
CA ASN A 179 -10.93 13.26 23.24
C ASN A 179 -11.36 14.59 22.59
N SER A 180 -11.24 14.73 21.27
CA SER A 180 -11.70 15.92 20.57
C SER A 180 -13.22 16.11 20.67
N PRO A 181 -13.72 17.36 20.54
CA PRO A 181 -15.14 17.60 20.42
C PRO A 181 -15.77 16.73 19.31
N ALA A 182 -16.97 16.23 19.57
CA ALA A 182 -17.71 15.41 18.58
C ALA A 182 -17.89 16.13 17.23
N ALA A 183 -17.96 17.48 17.26
CA ALA A 183 -18.07 18.30 16.07
C ALA A 183 -16.89 18.10 15.08
N ASN A 184 -15.65 17.97 15.59
CA ASN A 184 -14.48 17.74 14.73
C ASN A 184 -14.58 16.41 13.98
N TRP A 185 -15.00 15.35 14.69
CA TRP A 185 -15.21 14.05 14.08
C TRP A 185 -16.35 14.06 13.07
N THR A 186 -17.47 14.73 13.39
CA THR A 186 -18.62 14.89 12.48
C THR A 186 -18.18 15.61 11.20
N ARG A 187 -17.46 16.73 11.34
CA ARG A 187 -16.89 17.47 10.22
C ARG A 187 -16.00 16.59 9.34
N PHE A 188 -15.04 15.92 9.95
CA PHE A 188 -14.10 15.05 9.24
C PHE A 188 -14.80 13.91 8.49
N ILE A 189 -15.75 13.23 9.14
CA ILE A 189 -16.51 12.14 8.50
C ILE A 189 -17.37 12.66 7.36
N ASN A 190 -17.93 13.85 7.46
CA ASN A 190 -18.71 14.46 6.37
C ASN A 190 -17.82 14.79 5.15
N LEU A 191 -16.59 15.26 5.35
CA LEU A 191 -15.63 15.46 4.28
C LEU A 191 -15.31 14.12 3.58
N LEU A 192 -15.03 13.05 4.34
CA LEU A 192 -14.77 11.73 3.78
C LEU A 192 -15.97 11.16 3.01
N LYS A 193 -17.19 11.34 3.53
CA LYS A 193 -18.42 10.93 2.83
C LYS A 193 -18.55 11.62 1.49
N LYS A 194 -18.23 12.91 1.41
CA LYS A 194 -18.29 13.68 0.17
C LYS A 194 -17.22 13.28 -0.84
N ALA A 195 -15.98 13.08 -0.39
CA ALA A 195 -14.92 12.54 -1.23
C ALA A 195 -15.28 11.14 -1.75
N GLY A 196 -15.74 10.24 -0.88
CA GLY A 196 -16.17 8.88 -1.24
C GLY A 196 -17.35 8.88 -2.21
N GLN A 197 -18.33 9.78 -2.06
CA GLN A 197 -19.44 9.94 -3.01
C GLN A 197 -18.92 10.25 -4.42
N ALA A 198 -18.02 11.22 -4.56
CA ALA A 198 -17.40 11.57 -5.84
C ALA A 198 -16.64 10.38 -6.45
N CYS A 199 -15.90 9.63 -5.62
CA CYS A 199 -15.19 8.42 -6.07
C CYS A 199 -16.15 7.36 -6.64
N ARG A 200 -17.26 7.09 -5.97
CA ARG A 200 -18.25 6.09 -6.45
C ARG A 200 -18.95 6.54 -7.72
N GLU A 201 -19.22 7.84 -7.88
CA GLU A 201 -19.89 8.37 -9.08
C GLU A 201 -18.96 8.32 -10.30
N GLU A 202 -17.70 8.73 -10.18
CA GLU A 202 -16.78 8.80 -11.31
C GLU A 202 -16.04 7.49 -11.60
N CYS A 203 -15.66 6.73 -10.55
CA CYS A 203 -14.89 5.51 -10.65
C CYS A 203 -15.53 4.39 -9.82
N PRO A 204 -16.74 3.89 -10.19
CA PRO A 204 -17.50 2.92 -9.38
C PRO A 204 -16.76 1.60 -9.13
N GLU A 205 -15.85 1.21 -10.01
CA GLU A 205 -15.05 -0.01 -9.87
C GLU A 205 -13.80 0.18 -9.00
N ALA A 206 -13.39 1.42 -8.73
CA ALA A 206 -12.22 1.70 -7.91
C ALA A 206 -12.50 1.39 -6.43
N LYS A 207 -11.47 0.88 -5.74
CA LYS A 207 -11.53 0.64 -4.31
C LYS A 207 -11.09 1.87 -3.54
N ILE A 208 -11.91 2.30 -2.56
CA ILE A 208 -11.60 3.47 -1.71
C ILE A 208 -10.78 3.01 -0.51
N ILE A 209 -9.68 3.72 -0.25
CA ILE A 209 -8.74 3.46 0.85
C ILE A 209 -8.85 4.58 1.88
N ILE A 210 -8.97 4.22 3.15
CA ILE A 210 -8.79 5.12 4.29
C ILE A 210 -7.46 4.83 4.94
N HIS A 211 -6.56 5.83 4.96
CA HIS A 211 -5.15 5.67 5.32
C HIS A 211 -4.83 6.19 6.72
N SER A 212 -4.16 5.36 7.52
CA SER A 212 -3.71 5.69 8.89
C SER A 212 -2.29 5.18 9.14
N GLU A 213 -1.53 5.99 9.87
CA GLU A 213 -0.17 5.69 10.34
C GLU A 213 -0.16 5.12 11.77
N ARG A 214 -1.32 4.80 12.34
CA ARG A 214 -1.43 4.37 13.75
C ARG A 214 -1.04 2.92 14.02
N THR A 215 -0.29 2.31 13.14
CA THR A 215 0.26 0.95 13.30
C THR A 215 0.87 0.69 14.69
N PRO A 216 1.68 1.61 15.31
CA PRO A 216 2.25 1.36 16.64
C PRO A 216 1.27 1.53 17.81
N LYS A 217 0.04 1.94 17.54
CA LYS A 217 -0.98 2.24 18.58
C LYS A 217 -2.31 1.54 18.28
N PRO A 218 -2.41 0.21 18.42
CA PRO A 218 -3.58 -0.56 18.00
C PRO A 218 -4.91 -0.07 18.56
N ASN A 219 -4.94 0.41 19.80
CA ASN A 219 -6.17 0.95 20.42
C ASN A 219 -6.61 2.26 19.74
N VAL A 220 -5.68 3.12 19.34
CA VAL A 220 -6.00 4.36 18.61
C VAL A 220 -6.42 4.03 17.19
N LEU A 221 -5.75 3.07 16.55
CA LEU A 221 -6.07 2.58 15.23
C LEU A 221 -7.51 2.01 15.18
N THR A 222 -7.87 1.19 16.17
CA THR A 222 -9.24 0.64 16.25
C THR A 222 -10.28 1.68 16.61
N ASP A 223 -10.00 2.65 17.52
CA ASP A 223 -10.93 3.75 17.79
C ASP A 223 -11.23 4.54 16.50
N PHE A 224 -10.21 4.81 15.70
CA PHE A 224 -10.36 5.49 14.41
C PHE A 224 -11.31 4.73 13.47
N PHE A 225 -11.07 3.43 13.21
CA PHE A 225 -11.90 2.65 12.32
C PHE A 225 -13.26 2.28 12.91
N ASP A 226 -13.41 2.17 14.22
CA ASP A 226 -14.72 2.03 14.90
C ASP A 226 -15.60 3.27 14.63
N ARG A 227 -15.02 4.47 14.61
CA ARG A 227 -15.75 5.71 14.25
C ARG A 227 -16.21 5.70 12.79
N MET A 228 -15.36 5.23 11.85
CA MET A 228 -15.74 5.08 10.44
C MET A 228 -16.88 4.06 10.27
N LYS A 229 -16.80 2.92 10.96
CA LYS A 229 -17.85 1.89 10.98
C LYS A 229 -19.18 2.43 11.57
N ASN A 230 -19.11 3.12 12.72
CA ASN A 230 -20.29 3.66 13.38
C ASN A 230 -20.98 4.76 12.56
N ALA A 231 -20.21 5.50 11.76
CA ALA A 231 -20.73 6.51 10.82
C ALA A 231 -21.20 5.92 9.48
N ALA A 232 -21.13 4.58 9.31
CA ALA A 232 -21.40 3.90 8.06
C ALA A 232 -20.64 4.53 6.86
N LEU A 233 -19.36 4.84 7.08
CA LEU A 233 -18.52 5.38 6.00
C LEU A 233 -18.33 4.32 4.92
N ASP A 234 -18.56 4.71 3.66
CA ASP A 234 -18.33 3.84 2.51
C ASP A 234 -16.86 3.89 2.09
N TYR A 235 -16.16 2.78 2.30
CA TYR A 235 -14.80 2.52 1.86
C TYR A 235 -14.54 1.01 1.77
N ASP A 236 -13.47 0.59 1.10
CA ASP A 236 -13.18 -0.83 0.83
C ASP A 236 -11.97 -1.34 1.59
N ILE A 237 -10.96 -0.50 1.82
CA ILE A 237 -9.62 -0.92 2.25
C ILE A 237 -9.13 -0.05 3.40
N ILE A 238 -8.51 -0.70 4.37
CA ILE A 238 -7.72 -0.07 5.43
C ILE A 238 -6.28 0.09 4.92
N GLY A 239 -5.85 1.34 4.68
CA GLY A 239 -4.47 1.67 4.34
C GLY A 239 -3.63 1.92 5.59
N LEU A 240 -2.42 1.38 5.62
CA LEU A 240 -1.48 1.55 6.72
C LEU A 240 -0.14 2.07 6.23
N SER A 241 0.47 3.01 7.00
CA SER A 241 1.91 3.23 6.94
C SER A 241 2.61 2.31 7.94
N TYR A 242 3.70 1.68 7.50
CA TYR A 242 4.59 0.95 8.39
C TYR A 242 6.05 1.21 8.06
N TYR A 243 6.69 2.02 8.87
CA TYR A 243 8.13 2.29 8.82
C TYR A 243 8.75 1.87 10.16
N PRO A 244 9.66 0.88 10.19
CA PRO A 244 10.29 0.46 11.46
C PRO A 244 10.90 1.63 12.25
N ALA A 245 11.52 2.57 11.55
CA ALA A 245 12.13 3.76 12.16
C ALA A 245 11.18 4.56 13.07
N TYR A 246 9.88 4.55 12.79
CA TYR A 246 8.85 5.30 13.53
C TYR A 246 7.87 4.42 14.26
N HIS A 247 7.65 3.20 13.76
CA HIS A 247 6.55 2.34 14.19
C HIS A 247 7.00 1.09 14.94
N GLY A 248 8.32 0.89 15.12
CA GLY A 248 8.85 -0.27 15.83
C GLY A 248 9.02 -1.50 14.94
N ASN A 249 9.25 -2.67 15.55
CA ASN A 249 9.60 -3.88 14.86
C ASN A 249 8.42 -4.58 14.15
N LEU A 250 8.69 -5.68 13.42
CA LEU A 250 7.67 -6.46 12.70
C LEU A 250 6.61 -7.07 13.65
N ALA A 251 6.90 -7.27 14.94
CA ALA A 251 5.90 -7.72 15.91
C ALA A 251 4.87 -6.62 16.21
N THR A 252 5.26 -5.36 16.12
CA THR A 252 4.32 -4.23 16.23
C THR A 252 3.33 -4.22 15.06
N LEU A 253 3.82 -4.43 13.83
CA LEU A 253 2.97 -4.58 12.66
C LEU A 253 2.03 -5.78 12.80
N GLU A 254 2.54 -6.94 13.23
CA GLU A 254 1.75 -8.15 13.50
C GLU A 254 0.60 -7.86 14.47
N THR A 255 0.89 -7.14 15.55
CA THR A 255 -0.13 -6.78 16.55
C THR A 255 -1.22 -5.89 15.94
N ALA A 256 -0.84 -4.92 15.09
CA ALA A 256 -1.82 -4.06 14.40
C ALA A 256 -2.70 -4.86 13.44
N LEU A 257 -2.12 -5.72 12.60
CA LEU A 257 -2.85 -6.55 11.66
C LEU A 257 -3.82 -7.51 12.36
N THR A 258 -3.32 -8.26 13.34
CA THR A 258 -4.16 -9.18 14.14
C THR A 258 -5.29 -8.45 14.86
N THR A 259 -5.02 -7.24 15.37
CA THR A 259 -6.06 -6.43 16.04
C THR A 259 -7.14 -5.99 15.06
N LEU A 260 -6.79 -5.55 13.86
CA LEU A 260 -7.75 -5.18 12.80
C LEU A 260 -8.56 -6.39 12.33
N GLU A 261 -7.92 -7.54 12.14
CA GLU A 261 -8.58 -8.79 11.75
C GLU A 261 -9.59 -9.24 12.82
N ASN A 262 -9.22 -9.17 14.11
CA ASN A 262 -10.11 -9.52 15.23
C ASN A 262 -11.32 -8.57 15.33
N LYS A 263 -11.18 -7.30 14.95
CA LYS A 263 -12.28 -6.32 14.89
C LYS A 263 -13.27 -6.63 13.76
N ASN A 264 -12.85 -7.38 12.76
CA ASN A 264 -13.68 -7.83 11.63
C ASN A 264 -14.50 -6.68 11.01
N TYR A 265 -13.81 -5.70 10.45
CA TYR A 265 -14.46 -4.60 9.73
C TYR A 265 -15.02 -5.01 8.37
N GLY A 266 -14.70 -6.23 7.88
CA GLY A 266 -15.07 -6.70 6.55
C GLY A 266 -14.34 -5.96 5.44
N LYS A 267 -13.11 -5.49 5.73
CA LYS A 267 -12.26 -4.70 4.81
C LYS A 267 -10.95 -5.44 4.57
N ASP A 268 -10.44 -5.31 3.34
CA ASP A 268 -9.06 -5.68 3.05
C ASP A 268 -8.08 -4.68 3.70
N ILE A 269 -6.83 -5.09 3.87
CA ILE A 269 -5.76 -4.23 4.41
C ILE A 269 -4.68 -4.07 3.33
N MET A 270 -4.12 -2.86 3.21
CA MET A 270 -2.92 -2.60 2.40
C MET A 270 -1.90 -1.83 3.22
N VAL A 271 -0.64 -2.24 3.17
CA VAL A 271 0.48 -1.39 3.58
C VAL A 271 0.78 -0.48 2.39
N VAL A 272 0.22 0.72 2.42
CA VAL A 272 0.30 1.70 1.31
C VAL A 272 1.58 2.52 1.35
N GLU A 273 2.30 2.47 2.49
CA GLU A 273 3.62 3.05 2.66
C GLU A 273 4.50 2.19 3.56
N THR A 274 5.71 1.91 3.10
CA THR A 274 6.78 1.28 3.88
C THR A 274 8.15 1.65 3.32
N GLY A 275 9.19 1.43 4.11
CA GLY A 275 10.56 1.63 3.69
C GLY A 275 11.54 1.21 4.78
N TYR A 276 12.76 0.87 4.38
CA TYR A 276 13.87 0.57 5.27
C TYR A 276 15.20 1.01 4.67
N SER A 277 16.08 1.56 5.49
CA SER A 277 17.34 2.11 5.01
C SER A 277 18.36 1.03 4.67
N TYR A 278 19.15 1.28 3.61
CA TYR A 278 20.29 0.46 3.24
C TYR A 278 21.64 1.09 3.64
N ALA A 279 21.65 2.33 4.15
CA ALA A 279 22.91 3.07 4.38
C ALA A 279 22.98 3.76 5.74
N TRP A 280 22.03 4.61 6.11
CA TRP A 280 21.95 5.31 7.40
C TRP A 280 20.48 5.52 7.78
N GLU A 281 20.24 5.92 9.02
CA GLU A 281 18.89 6.11 9.58
C GLU A 281 18.07 7.16 8.79
N LEU A 282 16.76 6.99 8.82
CA LEU A 282 15.81 7.99 8.33
C LEU A 282 15.74 9.18 9.29
N GLY A 283 15.50 10.36 8.76
CA GLY A 283 15.31 11.56 9.60
C GLY A 283 14.16 11.36 10.59
N GLY A 284 14.39 11.68 11.87
CA GLY A 284 13.39 11.53 12.92
C GLY A 284 13.16 10.10 13.42
N THR A 285 14.10 9.17 13.15
CA THR A 285 14.06 7.80 13.67
C THR A 285 13.88 7.79 15.19
N THR A 286 12.90 7.02 15.65
CA THR A 286 12.58 6.84 17.09
C THR A 286 12.78 5.40 17.57
N PHE A 287 13.04 4.46 16.64
CA PHE A 287 13.26 3.05 16.94
C PHE A 287 14.44 2.50 16.15
N ASP A 288 15.47 2.03 16.86
CA ASP A 288 16.64 1.37 16.26
C ASP A 288 16.37 -0.12 16.03
N TYR A 289 16.40 -0.53 14.77
CA TYR A 289 16.23 -1.94 14.37
C TYR A 289 17.51 -2.55 13.79
N THR A 290 18.64 -1.84 13.88
CA THR A 290 19.91 -2.21 13.24
C THR A 290 20.55 -3.48 13.82
N ALA A 291 20.23 -3.84 15.07
CA ALA A 291 20.67 -5.11 15.65
C ALA A 291 20.12 -6.33 14.89
N THR A 292 18.95 -6.19 14.24
CA THR A 292 18.32 -7.26 13.46
C THR A 292 18.59 -7.09 11.96
N TYR A 293 18.48 -5.85 11.47
CA TYR A 293 18.67 -5.49 10.06
C TYR A 293 19.64 -4.29 9.98
N PRO A 294 20.96 -4.53 9.92
CA PRO A 294 21.94 -3.44 9.78
C PRO A 294 21.63 -2.55 8.57
N TYR A 295 21.94 -1.25 8.65
CA TYR A 295 21.79 -0.33 7.51
C TYR A 295 22.82 -0.67 6.42
N THR A 296 22.54 -1.71 5.67
CA THR A 296 23.28 -2.23 4.54
C THR A 296 22.30 -2.73 3.48
N GLU A 297 22.76 -2.91 2.24
CA GLU A 297 21.94 -3.51 1.17
C GLU A 297 21.36 -4.87 1.57
N GLU A 298 22.17 -5.72 2.25
CA GLU A 298 21.73 -7.03 2.73
C GLU A 298 20.73 -6.89 3.90
N GLY A 299 20.93 -5.92 4.80
CA GLY A 299 19.98 -5.67 5.90
C GLY A 299 18.61 -5.19 5.36
N GLN A 300 18.62 -4.29 4.36
CA GLN A 300 17.39 -3.86 3.68
C GLN A 300 16.70 -5.04 2.97
N ARG A 301 17.48 -5.87 2.24
CA ARG A 301 16.96 -7.07 1.57
C ARG A 301 16.29 -8.01 2.57
N LYS A 302 16.99 -8.33 3.67
CA LYS A 302 16.49 -9.24 4.72
C LYS A 302 15.22 -8.67 5.36
N PHE A 303 15.20 -7.38 5.71
CA PHE A 303 13.98 -6.73 6.22
C PHE A 303 12.82 -6.88 5.22
N THR A 304 13.06 -6.62 3.93
CA THR A 304 12.01 -6.71 2.90
C THR A 304 11.47 -8.13 2.77
N ALA A 305 12.34 -9.16 2.78
CA ALA A 305 11.94 -10.55 2.74
C ALA A 305 11.09 -10.95 3.96
N ASP A 306 11.53 -10.55 5.17
CA ASP A 306 10.82 -10.85 6.41
C ASP A 306 9.48 -10.10 6.50
N LEU A 307 9.42 -8.84 6.02
CA LEU A 307 8.18 -8.07 5.88
C LEU A 307 7.20 -8.78 4.93
N VAL A 308 7.64 -9.17 3.74
CA VAL A 308 6.82 -9.89 2.77
C VAL A 308 6.28 -11.20 3.36
N THR A 309 7.13 -11.97 4.04
CA THR A 309 6.73 -13.19 4.72
C THR A 309 5.66 -12.92 5.78
N LYS A 310 5.87 -11.88 6.59
CA LYS A 310 4.91 -11.44 7.60
C LYS A 310 3.56 -11.09 6.99
N LEU A 311 3.54 -10.24 5.96
CA LEU A 311 2.31 -9.81 5.30
C LEU A 311 1.59 -10.97 4.59
N ASN A 312 2.35 -11.92 4.03
CA ASN A 312 1.77 -13.11 3.39
C ASN A 312 1.09 -14.07 4.37
N SER A 313 1.41 -14.00 5.68
CA SER A 313 0.73 -14.80 6.70
C SER A 313 -0.67 -14.29 7.05
N HIS A 314 -1.03 -13.08 6.60
CA HIS A 314 -2.35 -12.45 6.81
C HIS A 314 -3.16 -12.45 5.52
N SER A 315 -4.23 -13.25 5.46
CA SER A 315 -5.07 -13.36 4.26
C SER A 315 -5.85 -12.08 3.93
N SER A 316 -6.05 -11.20 4.91
CA SER A 316 -6.68 -9.89 4.77
C SER A 316 -5.76 -8.86 4.10
N VAL A 317 -4.44 -9.09 4.08
CA VAL A 317 -3.47 -8.14 3.50
C VAL A 317 -3.36 -8.36 2.01
N LYS A 318 -3.73 -7.33 1.23
CA LYS A 318 -3.83 -7.35 -0.23
C LYS A 318 -2.88 -6.41 -0.95
N GLY A 319 -2.17 -5.52 -0.22
CA GLY A 319 -1.29 -4.55 -0.86
C GLY A 319 -0.02 -4.28 -0.08
N LEU A 320 1.08 -4.02 -0.81
CA LEU A 320 2.38 -3.60 -0.29
C LEU A 320 2.99 -2.58 -1.23
N PHE A 321 3.22 -1.35 -0.76
CA PHE A 321 3.80 -0.26 -1.52
C PHE A 321 5.02 0.31 -0.81
N TRP A 322 6.17 0.27 -1.50
CA TRP A 322 7.40 0.87 -1.03
C TRP A 322 7.38 2.38 -1.28
N TRP A 323 7.80 3.17 -0.30
CA TRP A 323 7.87 4.62 -0.43
C TRP A 323 9.13 5.05 -1.19
N TRP A 324 8.93 5.75 -2.30
CA TRP A 324 10.00 6.26 -3.18
C TRP A 324 11.05 5.20 -3.58
N PRO A 325 10.67 4.08 -4.16
CA PRO A 325 11.62 3.08 -4.61
C PRO A 325 12.57 3.62 -5.68
N GLU A 326 12.12 4.63 -6.43
CA GLU A 326 12.83 5.25 -7.55
C GLU A 326 13.83 6.35 -7.17
N ASP A 327 13.85 6.83 -5.92
CA ASP A 327 14.78 7.88 -5.49
C ASP A 327 16.23 7.40 -5.66
N ASN A 328 16.99 8.14 -6.47
CA ASN A 328 18.37 7.81 -6.74
C ASN A 328 19.37 8.85 -6.20
N GLY A 329 18.93 9.73 -5.29
CA GLY A 329 19.78 10.72 -4.65
C GLY A 329 20.18 11.90 -5.54
N ASN A 330 19.51 12.13 -6.67
CA ASN A 330 19.76 13.30 -7.52
C ASN A 330 19.29 14.58 -6.82
N LYS A 331 20.24 15.35 -6.27
CA LYS A 331 19.96 16.58 -5.51
C LYS A 331 19.30 17.70 -6.33
N ASN A 332 19.31 17.62 -7.66
CA ASN A 332 18.58 18.58 -8.50
C ASN A 332 17.07 18.33 -8.47
N VAL A 333 16.67 17.12 -8.12
CA VAL A 333 15.26 16.71 -7.95
C VAL A 333 14.92 16.74 -6.46
N THR A 334 15.27 15.68 -5.75
CA THR A 334 15.22 15.56 -4.30
C THR A 334 16.18 14.44 -3.87
N ALA A 335 16.67 14.48 -2.65
CA ALA A 335 17.55 13.44 -2.11
C ALA A 335 17.16 13.13 -0.65
N ASN A 336 15.88 13.28 -0.33
CA ASN A 336 15.42 13.18 1.06
C ASN A 336 15.22 11.73 1.52
N TRP A 337 15.07 10.78 0.58
CA TRP A 337 14.73 9.39 0.88
C TRP A 337 15.64 8.35 0.23
N TRP A 338 16.69 8.77 -0.48
CA TRP A 338 17.53 7.86 -1.27
C TRP A 338 18.25 6.78 -0.46
N ASN A 339 18.48 7.01 0.85
CA ASN A 339 19.04 6.01 1.76
C ASN A 339 18.09 4.84 2.05
N ALA A 340 16.79 4.96 1.72
CA ALA A 340 15.78 3.92 1.86
C ALA A 340 15.14 3.52 0.52
N ALA A 341 15.61 4.09 -0.60
CA ALA A 341 15.18 3.74 -1.94
C ALA A 341 15.64 2.34 -2.37
N LEU A 342 15.19 1.90 -3.53
CA LEU A 342 15.50 0.56 -4.06
C LEU A 342 16.46 0.60 -5.27
N TYR A 343 17.05 1.76 -5.57
CA TYR A 343 18.02 1.94 -6.65
C TYR A 343 19.32 2.54 -6.15
N ASN A 344 20.43 1.99 -6.63
CA ASN A 344 21.76 2.50 -6.33
C ASN A 344 22.04 3.78 -7.12
N HIS A 345 22.25 4.89 -6.44
CA HIS A 345 22.43 6.21 -7.01
C HIS A 345 23.68 6.34 -7.91
N ASN A 346 24.73 5.53 -7.69
CA ASN A 346 25.96 5.58 -8.48
C ASN A 346 25.87 4.73 -9.75
N THR A 347 25.16 3.62 -9.69
CA THR A 347 25.13 2.64 -10.78
C THR A 347 23.82 2.64 -11.55
N GLY A 348 22.72 3.17 -10.99
CA GLY A 348 21.37 3.09 -11.52
C GLY A 348 20.76 1.68 -11.49
N LYS A 349 21.41 0.72 -10.82
CA LYS A 349 20.92 -0.66 -10.69
C LYS A 349 20.02 -0.82 -9.48
N PRO A 350 19.02 -1.72 -9.52
CA PRO A 350 18.21 -2.01 -8.36
C PRO A 350 19.01 -2.75 -7.28
N TYR A 351 18.72 -2.46 -6.02
CA TYR A 351 19.18 -3.23 -4.87
C TYR A 351 18.46 -4.58 -4.78
N ALA A 352 19.03 -5.54 -4.07
CA ALA A 352 18.45 -6.86 -3.90
C ALA A 352 17.06 -6.83 -3.25
N ALA A 353 16.79 -5.86 -2.37
CA ALA A 353 15.48 -5.64 -1.75
C ALA A 353 14.35 -5.40 -2.76
N PHE A 354 14.64 -4.77 -3.92
CA PHE A 354 13.68 -4.59 -5.00
C PHE A 354 13.07 -5.92 -5.48
N TYR A 355 13.91 -6.94 -5.60
CA TYR A 355 13.50 -8.25 -6.09
C TYR A 355 12.76 -9.10 -5.05
N GLU A 356 12.86 -8.76 -3.76
CA GLU A 356 12.09 -9.43 -2.71
C GLU A 356 10.60 -9.03 -2.75
N LEU A 357 10.26 -7.84 -3.26
CA LEU A 357 8.89 -7.35 -3.31
C LEU A 357 7.94 -8.26 -4.09
N LYS A 358 8.39 -8.85 -5.21
CA LYS A 358 7.56 -9.73 -6.05
C LYS A 358 7.02 -10.95 -5.29
N ASN A 359 7.76 -11.38 -4.25
CA ASN A 359 7.37 -12.54 -3.43
C ASN A 359 6.08 -12.28 -2.64
N PHE A 360 5.60 -11.05 -2.55
CA PHE A 360 4.28 -10.73 -1.99
C PHE A 360 3.13 -11.18 -2.89
N ASN A 361 3.33 -11.18 -4.22
CA ASN A 361 2.35 -11.66 -5.21
C ASN A 361 2.43 -13.16 -5.46
N ASP A 362 3.56 -13.80 -5.11
CA ASP A 362 3.79 -15.20 -5.40
C ASP A 362 3.06 -16.05 -4.35
N GLU A 363 1.99 -16.72 -4.75
CA GLU A 363 1.25 -17.66 -3.90
C GLU A 363 2.14 -18.82 -3.43
N SER A 364 3.25 -19.10 -4.12
CA SER A 364 4.24 -20.09 -3.72
C SER A 364 5.21 -19.56 -2.64
N ALA A 365 5.31 -18.24 -2.45
CA ALA A 365 6.20 -17.61 -1.48
C ALA A 365 5.82 -17.90 0.00
N GLY A 366 4.59 -18.30 0.26
CA GLY A 366 4.16 -18.83 1.57
C GLY A 366 4.69 -20.25 1.87
N ILE A 367 5.49 -20.83 0.96
CA ILE A 367 6.10 -22.19 1.10
C ILE A 367 7.63 -22.10 1.04
N ASN A 368 8.23 -20.93 1.17
CA ASN A 368 9.68 -20.74 1.10
C ASN A 368 10.39 -20.93 2.45
N GLU A 369 10.17 -22.06 3.09
CA GLU A 369 11.19 -22.83 3.81
C GLU A 369 10.78 -24.30 3.88
N LEU A 370 10.61 -24.91 2.74
CA LEU A 370 11.06 -26.28 2.64
C LEU A 370 12.57 -26.18 2.36
N THR A 371 13.37 -25.94 3.42
CA THR A 371 14.73 -26.46 3.48
C THR A 371 14.68 -27.80 2.77
N THR A 372 15.59 -28.00 1.82
CA THR A 372 15.76 -29.24 1.03
C THR A 372 15.12 -30.41 1.75
N ILE A 373 13.88 -30.76 1.34
CA ILE A 373 13.23 -31.97 1.87
C ILE A 373 14.21 -33.06 1.48
N ASP A 374 14.85 -33.63 2.48
CA ASP A 374 15.57 -34.87 2.30
C ASP A 374 14.57 -35.81 1.61
N LYS A 375 14.83 -36.19 0.36
CA LYS A 375 13.97 -37.12 -0.38
C LYS A 375 13.79 -38.44 0.35
N ASN A 376 14.56 -38.67 1.42
CA ASN A 376 14.47 -39.77 2.33
C ASN A 376 13.60 -39.50 3.56
N ASP A 377 13.04 -38.25 3.72
CA ASP A 377 12.13 -37.97 4.84
C ASP A 377 10.76 -38.60 4.57
N THR A 378 10.49 -39.71 5.22
CA THR A 378 9.24 -40.47 5.15
C THR A 378 8.15 -39.94 6.10
N ASN A 379 8.38 -38.81 6.77
CA ASN A 379 7.40 -38.23 7.67
C ASN A 379 6.21 -37.62 6.88
N TRP A 380 5.08 -37.59 7.56
CA TRP A 380 3.86 -36.96 7.04
C TRP A 380 3.74 -35.54 7.59
N TYR A 381 3.30 -34.63 6.72
CA TYR A 381 3.05 -33.22 7.07
C TYR A 381 1.67 -32.77 6.59
N SER A 382 1.05 -31.89 7.36
CA SER A 382 -0.13 -31.15 6.88
C SER A 382 0.27 -30.20 5.74
N LEU A 383 -0.70 -29.69 4.97
CA LEU A 383 -0.43 -28.63 3.98
C LEU A 383 0.11 -27.33 4.59
N ALA A 384 -0.12 -27.11 5.87
CA ALA A 384 0.44 -25.99 6.63
C ALA A 384 1.86 -26.27 7.18
N GLY A 385 2.52 -27.38 6.78
CA GLY A 385 3.89 -27.70 7.17
C GLY A 385 4.05 -28.36 8.54
N TYR A 386 2.97 -28.63 9.28
CA TYR A 386 3.07 -29.31 10.57
C TYR A 386 3.36 -30.79 10.40
N LYS A 387 4.44 -31.28 11.04
CA LYS A 387 4.75 -32.71 11.09
C LYS A 387 3.67 -33.47 11.86
N LEU A 388 3.23 -34.58 11.27
CA LEU A 388 2.24 -35.50 11.88
C LEU A 388 2.96 -36.69 12.51
N GLU A 389 2.50 -37.12 13.65
CA GLU A 389 3.11 -38.25 14.38
C GLU A 389 2.96 -39.59 13.62
N LYS A 390 1.98 -39.70 12.74
CA LYS A 390 1.70 -40.89 11.94
C LYS A 390 0.98 -40.55 10.62
N LYS A 391 0.91 -41.52 9.72
CA LYS A 391 0.13 -41.40 8.48
C LYS A 391 -1.29 -40.95 8.81
N PRO A 392 -1.79 -39.84 8.19
CA PRO A 392 -3.11 -39.35 8.47
C PRO A 392 -4.19 -40.34 8.01
N SER A 393 -5.19 -40.54 8.85
CA SER A 393 -6.38 -41.36 8.55
C SER A 393 -7.59 -40.53 8.11
N ARG A 394 -7.52 -39.21 8.30
CA ARG A 394 -8.60 -38.29 7.88
C ARG A 394 -8.43 -37.94 6.40
N LYS A 395 -9.54 -37.95 5.64
CA LYS A 395 -9.53 -37.53 4.23
C LYS A 395 -8.92 -36.12 4.09
N GLY A 396 -7.98 -35.97 3.20
CA GLY A 396 -7.34 -34.67 2.97
C GLY A 396 -6.07 -34.79 2.12
N ILE A 397 -5.49 -33.64 1.78
CA ILE A 397 -4.21 -33.57 1.09
C ILE A 397 -3.10 -33.36 2.13
N TYR A 398 -2.06 -34.15 2.03
CA TYR A 398 -0.91 -34.15 2.94
C TYR A 398 0.38 -34.19 2.14
N VAL A 399 1.52 -33.93 2.77
CA VAL A 399 2.84 -34.05 2.16
C VAL A 399 3.59 -35.21 2.79
N ASN A 400 4.17 -36.07 1.97
CA ASN A 400 5.07 -37.16 2.39
C ASN A 400 6.15 -37.31 1.34
N SER A 401 7.41 -37.44 1.74
CA SER A 401 8.56 -37.55 0.85
C SER A 401 8.58 -36.46 -0.24
N GLY A 402 8.20 -35.23 0.12
CA GLY A 402 8.14 -34.09 -0.79
C GLY A 402 7.00 -34.09 -1.82
N GLN A 403 6.09 -35.08 -1.75
CA GLN A 403 4.95 -35.17 -2.67
C GLN A 403 3.63 -34.89 -1.97
N LYS A 404 2.70 -34.20 -2.66
CA LYS A 404 1.32 -34.04 -2.19
C LYS A 404 0.53 -35.32 -2.45
N LEU A 405 0.01 -35.92 -1.39
CA LEU A 405 -0.74 -37.18 -1.45
C LEU A 405 -2.16 -36.97 -0.93
N LEU A 406 -3.14 -37.48 -1.70
CA LEU A 406 -4.52 -37.51 -1.27
C LEU A 406 -4.77 -38.76 -0.39
N VAL A 407 -5.10 -38.56 0.88
CA VAL A 407 -5.62 -39.63 1.76
C VAL A 407 -7.13 -39.67 1.56
N ARG A 408 -7.65 -40.82 1.10
CA ARG A 408 -9.09 -41.06 0.80
C ARG A 408 -9.83 -41.67 1.99
#